data_4396776657d0ee6106962ae383ff9008
#
_entry.id   4396776657d0ee6106962ae383ff9008
#
_cell.length_a   1.000
_cell.length_b   1.000
_cell.length_c   1.000
_cell.angle_alpha   90.00
_cell.angle_beta   90.00
_cell.angle_gamma   90.00
#
_symmetry.space_group_name_H-M   'P 1'
#
loop_
_entity.id
_entity.type
_entity.pdbx_description
1 polymer ?
#
loop_
_entity_poly.entity_id
_entity_poly.type
_entity_poly.pdbx_seq_one_letter_code
_entity_poly.pdbx_strand_id
1 'polypeptide(L)'
;MNTLGIGVDLVEVSRVDAIIADKGARVFERLLTPAEREYCESRPDPATHVAVRLAAKEAVFKALQGSSSATESALGIGWKEIEVTRNPDGRPDIVLVGTAANRAAALGVKRILLSLSHTHVAAVAVALLVGADGD
;
A
#
# COMPACT_ATOMS: atom_id res chain seq x y z
N MET A 1 22.73 6.68 -2.44
CA MET A 1 21.29 6.43 -2.24
C MET A 1 21.01 6.39 -0.75
N ASN A 2 19.98 7.12 -0.33
CA ASN A 2 19.64 7.27 1.08
C ASN A 2 18.37 6.50 1.39
N THR A 3 18.48 5.49 2.23
CA THR A 3 17.29 4.73 2.68
C THR A 3 16.64 5.49 3.84
N LEU A 4 15.39 5.85 3.67
CA LEU A 4 14.66 6.67 4.63
C LEU A 4 13.63 5.90 5.44
N GLY A 5 13.26 4.73 4.98
CA GLY A 5 12.29 3.90 5.66
C GLY A 5 12.07 2.59 4.94
N ILE A 6 11.64 1.61 5.68
CA ILE A 6 11.31 0.29 5.16
C ILE A 6 10.03 -0.20 5.84
N GLY A 7 9.19 -0.87 5.08
CA GLY A 7 7.99 -1.49 5.62
C GLY A 7 7.75 -2.83 4.98
N VAL A 8 7.20 -3.75 5.75
CA VAL A 8 6.78 -5.06 5.26
C VAL A 8 5.43 -5.37 5.87
N ASP A 9 4.57 -5.97 5.07
CA ASP A 9 3.27 -6.41 5.57
C ASP A 9 2.84 -7.67 4.86
N LEU A 10 2.05 -8.48 5.57
CA LEU A 10 1.48 -9.71 5.06
C LEU A 10 -0.02 -9.69 5.32
N VAL A 11 -0.82 -9.98 4.30
CA VAL A 11 -2.27 -10.03 4.42
C VAL A 11 -2.74 -11.39 3.93
N GLU A 12 -3.44 -12.11 4.81
CA GLU A 12 -4.04 -13.38 4.42
C GLU A 12 -5.30 -13.12 3.59
N VAL A 13 -5.45 -13.86 2.49
CA VAL A 13 -6.63 -13.74 1.62
C VAL A 13 -7.91 -14.06 2.38
N SER A 14 -7.86 -15.03 3.30
CA SER A 14 -9.01 -15.39 4.13
C SER A 14 -9.51 -14.22 4.99
N ARG A 15 -8.60 -13.34 5.41
CA ARG A 15 -8.97 -12.11 6.15
C ARG A 15 -9.79 -11.17 5.28
N VAL A 16 -9.42 -11.04 4.01
CA VAL A 16 -10.20 -10.23 3.05
C VAL A 16 -11.57 -10.84 2.83
N ASP A 17 -11.63 -12.15 2.63
CA ASP A 17 -12.92 -12.85 2.49
C ASP A 17 -13.81 -12.63 3.71
N ALA A 18 -13.23 -12.69 4.92
CA ALA A 18 -13.96 -12.45 6.16
C ALA A 18 -14.51 -11.02 6.25
N ILE A 19 -13.71 -10.05 5.82
CA ILE A 19 -14.13 -8.64 5.81
C ILE A 19 -15.30 -8.46 4.84
N ILE A 20 -15.24 -9.07 3.66
CA ILE A 20 -16.32 -9.01 2.67
C ILE A 20 -17.58 -9.65 3.24
N ALA A 21 -17.44 -10.81 3.87
CA ALA A 21 -18.58 -11.54 4.44
C ALA A 21 -19.26 -10.73 5.57
N ASP A 22 -18.47 -10.03 6.38
CA ASP A 22 -18.97 -9.26 7.53
C ASP A 22 -19.56 -7.91 7.11
N LYS A 23 -18.87 -7.16 6.25
CA LYS A 23 -19.18 -5.77 5.93
C LYS A 23 -19.71 -5.55 4.52
N GLY A 24 -19.63 -6.56 3.67
CA GLY A 24 -19.99 -6.45 2.25
C GLY A 24 -18.94 -5.69 1.45
N ALA A 25 -19.16 -5.65 0.13
CA ALA A 25 -18.21 -5.03 -0.79
C ALA A 25 -18.06 -3.52 -0.58
N ARG A 26 -18.95 -2.89 0.17
CA ARG A 26 -18.88 -1.44 0.47
C ARG A 26 -17.60 -1.07 1.21
N VAL A 27 -17.00 -2.01 1.94
CA VAL A 27 -15.74 -1.76 2.64
C VAL A 27 -14.62 -1.34 1.67
N PHE A 28 -14.70 -1.81 0.43
CA PHE A 28 -13.69 -1.46 -0.57
C PHE A 28 -13.70 0.03 -0.93
N GLU A 29 -14.84 0.72 -0.76
CA GLU A 29 -14.90 2.16 -0.97
C GLU A 29 -14.03 2.94 0.01
N ARG A 30 -13.78 2.39 1.20
CA ARG A 30 -12.92 2.99 2.20
C ARG A 30 -11.46 2.65 1.99
N LEU A 31 -11.18 1.45 1.50
CA LEU A 31 -9.82 0.89 1.44
C LEU A 31 -9.13 1.14 0.11
N LEU A 32 -9.89 1.25 -0.97
CA LEU A 32 -9.35 1.26 -2.33
C LEU A 32 -9.79 2.52 -3.07
N THR A 33 -8.90 3.03 -3.92
CA THR A 33 -9.28 4.08 -4.87
C THR A 33 -10.21 3.48 -5.93
N PRO A 34 -10.96 4.32 -6.68
CA PRO A 34 -11.81 3.80 -7.76
C PRO A 34 -11.04 2.95 -8.78
N ALA A 35 -9.83 3.34 -9.15
CA ALA A 35 -9.01 2.57 -10.09
C ALA A 35 -8.60 1.21 -9.51
N GLU A 36 -8.24 1.16 -8.25
CA GLU A 36 -7.90 -0.09 -7.57
C GLU A 36 -9.11 -1.03 -7.50
N ARG A 37 -10.28 -0.47 -7.18
CA ARG A 37 -11.54 -1.24 -7.14
C ARG A 37 -11.86 -1.86 -8.49
N GLU A 38 -11.80 -1.04 -9.53
CA GLU A 38 -12.10 -1.49 -10.89
C GLU A 38 -11.18 -2.64 -11.29
N TYR A 39 -9.88 -2.50 -11.01
CA TYR A 39 -8.92 -3.56 -11.31
C TYR A 39 -9.25 -4.85 -10.56
N CYS A 40 -9.47 -4.77 -9.25
CA CYS A 40 -9.73 -5.95 -8.42
C CYS A 40 -11.03 -6.65 -8.82
N GLU A 41 -12.08 -5.87 -9.06
CA GLU A 41 -13.40 -6.41 -9.42
C GLU A 41 -13.39 -7.06 -10.80
N SER A 42 -12.48 -6.69 -11.69
CA SER A 42 -12.35 -7.27 -13.01
C SER A 42 -11.64 -8.62 -13.04
N ARG A 43 -11.09 -9.05 -11.90
CA ARG A 43 -10.29 -10.27 -11.83
C ARG A 43 -11.12 -11.46 -11.34
N PRO A 44 -10.74 -12.69 -11.76
CA PRO A 44 -11.46 -13.90 -11.33
C PRO A 44 -11.40 -14.14 -9.82
N ASP A 45 -10.36 -13.64 -9.14
CA ASP A 45 -10.15 -13.80 -7.70
C ASP A 45 -9.95 -12.44 -7.02
N PRO A 46 -11.01 -11.61 -6.91
CA PRO A 46 -10.88 -10.26 -6.38
C PRO A 46 -10.21 -10.18 -5.01
N ALA A 47 -10.53 -11.13 -4.12
CA ALA A 47 -9.99 -11.11 -2.75
C ALA A 47 -8.47 -11.16 -2.74
N THR A 48 -7.85 -11.95 -3.62
CA THR A 48 -6.40 -12.02 -3.73
C THR A 48 -5.81 -10.67 -4.15
N HIS A 49 -6.41 -10.03 -5.14
CA HIS A 49 -5.92 -8.73 -5.63
C HIS A 49 -6.13 -7.62 -4.60
N VAL A 50 -7.21 -7.68 -3.83
CA VAL A 50 -7.43 -6.77 -2.70
C VAL A 50 -6.36 -6.99 -1.64
N ALA A 51 -6.07 -8.25 -1.29
CA ALA A 51 -5.03 -8.56 -0.29
C ALA A 51 -3.67 -7.99 -0.69
N VAL A 52 -3.30 -8.10 -1.97
CA VAL A 52 -2.05 -7.55 -2.49
C VAL A 52 -2.00 -6.03 -2.28
N ARG A 53 -3.09 -5.34 -2.59
CA ARG A 53 -3.15 -3.89 -2.44
C ARG A 53 -3.11 -3.44 -0.98
N LEU A 54 -3.82 -4.15 -0.12
CA LEU A 54 -3.79 -3.83 1.31
C LEU A 54 -2.39 -4.04 1.88
N ALA A 55 -1.72 -5.13 1.50
CA ALA A 55 -0.35 -5.39 1.94
C ALA A 55 0.59 -4.26 1.48
N ALA A 56 0.46 -3.82 0.23
CA ALA A 56 1.28 -2.74 -0.32
C ALA A 56 1.03 -1.42 0.43
N LYS A 57 -0.24 -1.07 0.66
CA LYS A 57 -0.59 0.17 1.38
C LYS A 57 -0.06 0.16 2.81
N GLU A 58 -0.21 -0.96 3.52
CA GLU A 58 0.28 -1.07 4.89
C GLU A 58 1.81 -1.06 4.94
N ALA A 59 2.49 -1.70 3.98
CA ALA A 59 3.94 -1.67 3.92
C ALA A 59 4.46 -0.23 3.70
N VAL A 60 3.85 0.51 2.77
CA VAL A 60 4.20 1.90 2.53
C VAL A 60 3.93 2.75 3.77
N PHE A 61 2.77 2.54 4.41
CA PHE A 61 2.43 3.25 5.63
C PHE A 61 3.49 3.02 6.73
N LYS A 62 3.90 1.76 6.94
CA LYS A 62 4.93 1.44 7.93
C LYS A 62 6.26 2.11 7.58
N ALA A 63 6.61 2.13 6.30
CA ALA A 63 7.84 2.79 5.85
C ALA A 63 7.77 4.31 6.11
N LEU A 64 6.61 4.93 5.91
CA LEU A 64 6.41 6.36 6.15
C LEU A 64 6.47 6.75 7.62
N GLN A 65 6.29 5.80 8.53
CA GLN A 65 6.49 6.05 9.96
C GLN A 65 7.97 6.37 10.24
N GLY A 66 8.87 5.76 9.49
CA GLY A 66 10.31 5.95 9.70
C GLY A 66 10.71 5.55 11.11
N SER A 67 11.47 6.41 11.78
CA SER A 67 11.87 6.21 13.17
C SER A 67 10.82 6.73 14.17
N SER A 68 9.69 7.23 13.67
CA SER A 68 8.61 7.74 14.53
C SER A 68 7.88 6.58 15.19
N SER A 69 7.47 6.77 16.43
CA SER A 69 6.58 5.83 17.13
C SER A 69 5.10 6.16 16.91
N ALA A 70 4.80 7.12 16.04
CA ALA A 70 3.43 7.52 15.77
C ALA A 70 2.63 6.37 15.15
N THR A 71 1.37 6.25 15.57
CA THR A 71 0.45 5.28 15.00
C THR A 71 -0.14 5.82 13.69
N GLU A 72 -0.83 4.95 12.97
CA GLU A 72 -1.57 5.35 11.76
C GLU A 72 -2.48 6.55 12.02
N SER A 73 -3.25 6.50 13.11
CA SER A 73 -4.15 7.60 13.47
C SER A 73 -3.40 8.89 13.71
N ALA A 74 -2.24 8.81 14.33
CA ALA A 74 -1.43 10.00 14.63
C ALA A 74 -0.85 10.63 13.36
N LEU A 75 -0.55 9.84 12.34
CA LEU A 75 -0.07 10.37 11.06
C LEU A 75 -1.20 10.93 10.20
N GLY A 76 -2.44 10.50 10.43
CA GLY A 76 -3.59 10.99 9.69
C GLY A 76 -3.64 10.54 8.24
N ILE A 77 -2.95 9.47 7.89
CA ILE A 77 -2.91 8.96 6.51
C ILE A 77 -4.09 8.01 6.29
N GLY A 78 -4.90 8.31 5.26
CA GLY A 78 -6.00 7.45 4.88
C GLY A 78 -5.59 6.42 3.83
N TRP A 79 -6.36 5.34 3.77
CA TRP A 79 -6.11 4.22 2.85
C TRP A 79 -6.01 4.65 1.39
N LYS A 80 -6.85 5.59 0.96
CA LYS A 80 -6.89 6.01 -0.46
C LYS A 80 -5.82 7.04 -0.80
N GLU A 81 -5.03 7.49 0.18
CA GLU A 81 -3.92 8.39 -0.05
C GLU A 81 -2.67 7.66 -0.54
N ILE A 82 -2.68 6.34 -0.46
CA ILE A 82 -1.61 5.48 -0.97
C ILE A 82 -2.25 4.59 -2.04
N GLU A 83 -1.98 4.89 -3.30
CA GLU A 83 -2.57 4.15 -4.41
C GLU A 83 -1.53 3.24 -5.06
N VAL A 84 -1.91 1.98 -5.27
CA VAL A 84 -1.10 1.02 -6.01
C VAL A 84 -1.49 1.10 -7.48
N THR A 85 -0.51 1.41 -8.33
CA THR A 85 -0.69 1.50 -9.77
C THR A 85 0.19 0.46 -10.46
N ARG A 86 0.04 0.34 -11.77
CA ARG A 86 0.89 -0.53 -12.58
C ARG A 86 1.52 0.30 -13.69
N ASN A 87 2.82 0.13 -13.86
CA ASN A 87 3.52 0.68 -15.00
C ASN A 87 3.17 -0.10 -16.26
N PRO A 88 3.35 0.48 -17.45
CA PRO A 88 3.09 -0.25 -18.70
C PRO A 88 3.85 -1.57 -18.82
N ASP A 89 5.00 -1.71 -18.16
CA ASP A 89 5.77 -2.95 -18.13
C ASP A 89 5.26 -3.98 -17.12
N GLY A 90 4.15 -3.66 -16.43
CA GLY A 90 3.52 -4.55 -15.46
C GLY A 90 4.02 -4.44 -14.04
N ARG A 91 5.09 -3.68 -13.79
CA ARG A 91 5.60 -3.52 -12.43
C ARG A 91 4.68 -2.63 -11.60
N PRO A 92 4.51 -2.95 -10.30
CA PRO A 92 3.70 -2.11 -9.42
C PRO A 92 4.43 -0.80 -9.11
N ASP A 93 3.65 0.23 -8.85
CA ASP A 93 4.17 1.52 -8.43
C ASP A 93 3.21 2.11 -7.39
N ILE A 94 3.64 3.18 -6.75
CA ILE A 94 2.87 3.86 -5.69
C ILE A 94 2.69 5.32 -6.07
N VAL A 95 1.46 5.80 -5.94
CA VAL A 95 1.14 7.22 -6.02
C VAL A 95 0.64 7.66 -4.65
N LEU A 96 1.25 8.72 -4.12
CA LEU A 96 0.85 9.30 -2.84
C LEU A 96 0.13 10.62 -3.09
N VAL A 97 -0.92 10.86 -2.32
CA VAL A 97 -1.64 12.14 -2.31
C VAL A 97 -1.88 12.58 -0.86
N GLY A 98 -2.28 13.82 -0.68
CA GLY A 98 -2.71 14.33 0.62
C GLY A 98 -1.66 14.21 1.72
N THR A 99 -2.09 13.76 2.87
CA THR A 99 -1.23 13.64 4.05
C THR A 99 -0.07 12.69 3.83
N ALA A 100 -0.29 11.60 3.09
CA ALA A 100 0.78 10.66 2.75
C ALA A 100 1.87 11.34 1.91
N ALA A 101 1.47 12.11 0.90
CA ALA A 101 2.42 12.86 0.07
C ALA A 101 3.19 13.89 0.89
N ASN A 102 2.51 14.59 1.79
CA ASN A 102 3.14 15.58 2.66
C ASN A 102 4.17 14.93 3.59
N ARG A 103 3.83 13.78 4.13
CA ARG A 103 4.75 13.04 5.00
C ARG A 103 5.99 12.59 4.23
N ALA A 104 5.80 12.06 3.02
CA ALA A 104 6.92 11.64 2.18
C ALA A 104 7.84 12.82 1.86
N ALA A 105 7.26 13.97 1.51
CA ALA A 105 8.03 15.18 1.24
C ALA A 105 8.83 15.61 2.47
N ALA A 106 8.22 15.59 3.65
CA ALA A 106 8.89 15.95 4.90
C ALA A 106 10.07 15.03 5.21
N LEU A 107 9.97 13.75 4.86
CA LEU A 107 11.05 12.79 5.03
C LEU A 107 12.14 12.90 3.95
N GLY A 108 11.88 13.61 2.85
CA GLY A 108 12.81 13.72 1.74
C GLY A 108 12.72 12.56 0.75
N VAL A 109 11.60 11.87 0.69
CA VAL A 109 11.44 10.71 -0.20
C VAL A 109 11.44 11.17 -1.65
N LYS A 110 12.26 10.53 -2.48
CA LYS A 110 12.33 10.75 -3.92
C LYS A 110 11.73 9.60 -4.70
N ARG A 111 11.82 8.39 -4.17
CA ARG A 111 11.28 7.19 -4.80
C ARG A 111 10.78 6.22 -3.74
N ILE A 112 9.79 5.43 -4.13
CA ILE A 112 9.33 4.28 -3.34
C ILE A 112 9.58 3.05 -4.20
N LEU A 113 10.38 2.14 -3.67
CA LEU A 113 10.60 0.84 -4.30
C LEU A 113 9.64 -0.15 -3.64
N LEU A 114 8.93 -0.90 -4.47
CA LEU A 114 7.90 -1.82 -4.00
C LEU A 114 8.15 -3.20 -4.57
N SER A 115 8.10 -4.21 -3.72
CA SER A 115 8.15 -5.61 -4.12
C SER A 115 6.93 -6.34 -3.56
N LEU A 116 6.23 -7.05 -4.42
CA LEU A 116 5.01 -7.77 -4.07
C LEU A 116 5.17 -9.24 -4.43
N SER A 117 4.62 -10.11 -3.58
CA SER A 117 4.53 -11.53 -3.88
C SER A 117 3.23 -12.06 -3.27
N HIS A 118 2.61 -13.02 -3.94
CA HIS A 118 1.38 -13.61 -3.40
C HIS A 118 1.20 -15.04 -3.87
N THR A 119 0.45 -15.74 -3.07
CA THR A 119 -0.16 -17.03 -3.40
C THR A 119 -1.68 -16.85 -3.28
N HIS A 120 -2.43 -17.93 -3.47
CA HIS A 120 -3.88 -17.88 -3.21
C HIS A 120 -4.20 -17.83 -1.70
N VAL A 121 -3.18 -17.95 -0.84
CA VAL A 121 -3.35 -17.94 0.63
C VAL A 121 -3.04 -16.57 1.22
N ALA A 122 -1.96 -15.94 0.76
CA ALA A 122 -1.49 -14.68 1.36
C ALA A 122 -0.75 -13.81 0.35
N ALA A 123 -0.74 -12.53 0.65
CA ALA A 123 0.05 -11.53 -0.09
C ALA A 123 1.06 -10.88 0.85
N VAL A 124 2.26 -10.62 0.36
CA VAL A 124 3.29 -9.91 1.10
C VAL A 124 3.79 -8.74 0.27
N ALA A 125 4.10 -7.64 0.95
CA ALA A 125 4.66 -6.46 0.31
C ALA A 125 5.85 -5.94 1.12
N VAL A 126 6.86 -5.47 0.40
CA VAL A 126 7.98 -4.74 0.99
C VAL A 126 8.07 -3.39 0.30
N ALA A 127 8.13 -2.33 1.08
CA ALA A 127 8.29 -0.97 0.58
C ALA A 127 9.58 -0.38 1.13
N LEU A 128 10.34 0.28 0.27
CA LEU A 128 11.58 0.94 0.63
C LEU A 128 11.49 2.40 0.17
N LEU A 129 11.65 3.32 1.11
CA LEU A 129 11.66 4.75 0.81
C LEU A 129 13.09 5.19 0.56
N VAL A 130 13.31 5.84 -0.58
CA VAL A 130 14.63 6.26 -1.00
C VAL A 130 14.64 7.78 -1.18
N GLY A 131 15.64 8.43 -0.57
CA GLY A 131 15.86 9.85 -0.71
C GLY A 131 16.80 10.18 -1.86
N ALA A 132 17.23 11.44 -1.90
CA ALA A 132 18.19 11.88 -2.89
C ALA A 132 19.52 11.13 -2.72
N ASP A 133 20.27 11.00 -3.80
CA ASP A 133 21.61 10.42 -3.72
C ASP A 133 22.45 11.25 -2.75
N GLY A 134 23.19 10.56 -1.91
CA GLY A 134 24.01 11.21 -0.90
C GLY A 134 25.12 12.02 -1.51
N ASP A 135 25.43 13.09 -0.87
CA ASP A 135 26.52 13.96 -1.24
C ASP A 135 27.74 13.68 -0.40
#